data_833411f3116700ecf92d667a3dea9ccd
#
_entry.id   833411f3116700ecf92d667a3dea9ccd
#
_cell.length_a   1.000
_cell.length_b   1.000
_cell.length_c   1.000
_cell.angle_alpha   90.00
_cell.angle_beta   90.00
_cell.angle_gamma   90.00
#
_symmetry.space_group_name_H-M   'P 1'
#
loop_
_entity.id
_entity.type
_entity.pdbx_description
1 polymer ?
#
loop_
_entity_poly.entity_id
_entity_poly.type
_entity_poly.pdbx_seq_one_letter_code
_entity_poly.pdbx_strand_id
1 'polypeptide(L)'
;QTGSGTQSNMNANEVISNRAIEMMGGTMGTKKPVHPNDHVNMSQSSNDTYPTAMHIACAEEIHHRLLPALRHLHAALDAKAKAWAHIIKIGRTHTQDATPLTLGQEFSGYAMQVANAIRRIEATMPDLMQLAQGGTAVGTGLNAPVGFAEKVAARIASMCVRSTSPRNDTDGPGRSS
;
A
#
# COMPACT_ATOMS: atom_id res chain seq x y z
N GLN A 1 -24.94 -1.74 1.94
CA GLN A 1 -23.53 -1.45 2.21
C GLN A 1 -23.26 -1.55 3.70
N THR A 2 -22.42 -2.49 4.07
CA THR A 2 -22.18 -2.80 5.49
C THR A 2 -21.05 -1.95 6.10
N GLY A 3 -20.23 -1.28 5.31
CA GLY A 3 -19.05 -0.54 5.79
C GLY A 3 -17.91 -1.42 6.35
N SER A 4 -18.07 -2.74 6.36
CA SER A 4 -17.11 -3.71 6.92
C SER A 4 -16.23 -4.39 5.87
N GLY A 5 -16.27 -3.94 4.61
CA GLY A 5 -15.54 -4.55 3.50
C GLY A 5 -16.20 -5.77 2.86
N THR A 6 -17.24 -6.35 3.49
CA THR A 6 -17.94 -7.54 2.98
C THR A 6 -18.50 -7.30 1.58
N GLN A 7 -19.15 -6.18 1.34
CA GLN A 7 -19.72 -5.87 0.01
C GLN A 7 -18.65 -5.71 -1.06
N SER A 8 -17.50 -5.11 -0.74
CA SER A 8 -16.38 -4.98 -1.68
C SER A 8 -15.80 -6.34 -2.04
N ASN A 9 -15.60 -7.22 -1.04
CA ASN A 9 -15.14 -8.59 -1.27
C ASN A 9 -16.14 -9.38 -2.13
N MET A 10 -17.43 -9.32 -1.82
CA MET A 10 -18.48 -10.00 -2.57
C MET A 10 -18.58 -9.47 -4.00
N ASN A 11 -18.50 -8.16 -4.21
CA ASN A 11 -18.49 -7.56 -5.53
C ASN A 11 -17.29 -8.05 -6.38
N ALA A 12 -16.09 -8.07 -5.79
CA ALA A 12 -14.90 -8.60 -6.48
C ALA A 12 -15.09 -10.08 -6.88
N ASN A 13 -15.62 -10.91 -5.97
CA ASN A 13 -15.90 -12.32 -6.25
C ASN A 13 -16.92 -12.50 -7.40
N GLU A 14 -17.96 -11.67 -7.45
CA GLU A 14 -18.97 -11.71 -8.52
C GLU A 14 -18.39 -11.27 -9.86
N VAL A 15 -17.55 -10.23 -9.88
CA VAL A 15 -16.86 -9.78 -11.10
C VAL A 15 -15.93 -10.86 -11.62
N ILE A 16 -15.13 -11.47 -10.76
CA ILE A 16 -14.22 -12.56 -11.12
C ILE A 16 -15.00 -13.77 -11.65
N SER A 17 -16.06 -14.17 -10.95
CA SER A 17 -16.95 -15.26 -11.36
C SER A 17 -17.55 -15.02 -12.75
N ASN A 18 -18.12 -13.85 -12.98
CA ASN A 18 -18.74 -13.50 -14.27
C ASN A 18 -17.70 -13.47 -15.39
N ARG A 19 -16.50 -12.94 -15.12
CA ARG A 19 -15.43 -12.95 -16.14
C ARG A 19 -14.97 -14.37 -16.48
N ALA A 20 -14.86 -15.24 -15.48
CA ALA A 20 -14.53 -16.64 -15.70
C ALA A 20 -15.61 -17.35 -16.52
N ILE A 21 -16.91 -17.12 -16.21
CA ILE A 21 -18.05 -17.68 -16.97
C ILE A 21 -18.00 -17.23 -18.43
N GLU A 22 -17.76 -15.96 -18.68
CA GLU A 22 -17.64 -15.38 -20.04
C GLU A 22 -16.49 -16.05 -20.82
N MET A 23 -15.31 -16.18 -20.21
CA MET A 23 -14.14 -16.84 -20.82
C MET A 23 -14.39 -18.32 -21.16
N MET A 24 -15.30 -18.97 -20.43
CA MET A 24 -15.72 -20.36 -20.67
C MET A 24 -16.90 -20.48 -21.64
N GLY A 25 -17.34 -19.37 -22.25
CA GLY A 25 -18.47 -19.34 -23.20
C GLY A 25 -19.85 -19.46 -22.55
N GLY A 26 -19.96 -19.27 -21.24
CA GLY A 26 -21.23 -19.28 -20.50
C GLY A 26 -21.93 -17.92 -20.47
N THR A 27 -23.11 -17.88 -19.84
CA THR A 27 -23.91 -16.66 -19.68
C THR A 27 -23.66 -16.03 -18.33
N MET A 28 -23.16 -14.78 -18.29
CA MET A 28 -22.93 -14.02 -17.06
C MET A 28 -24.21 -13.92 -16.21
N GLY A 29 -24.06 -13.87 -14.88
CA GLY A 29 -25.16 -13.80 -13.93
C GLY A 29 -25.76 -15.16 -13.55
N THR A 30 -25.47 -16.23 -14.28
CA THR A 30 -26.01 -17.59 -14.02
C THR A 30 -25.35 -18.28 -12.82
N LYS A 31 -24.18 -17.79 -12.39
CA LYS A 31 -23.31 -18.42 -11.38
C LYS A 31 -22.85 -19.84 -11.75
N LYS A 32 -22.91 -20.18 -13.02
CA LYS A 32 -22.52 -21.47 -13.60
C LYS A 32 -21.64 -21.24 -14.84
N PRO A 33 -20.53 -21.98 -15.03
CA PRO A 33 -19.99 -23.06 -14.16
C PRO A 33 -19.20 -22.56 -12.95
N VAL A 34 -18.98 -21.25 -12.78
CA VAL A 34 -18.21 -20.67 -11.68
C VAL A 34 -19.13 -19.90 -10.74
N HIS A 35 -19.19 -20.33 -9.45
CA HIS A 35 -19.96 -19.65 -8.42
C HIS A 35 -19.08 -18.68 -7.61
N PRO A 36 -19.53 -17.44 -7.31
CA PRO A 36 -18.70 -16.45 -6.62
C PRO A 36 -18.30 -16.88 -5.20
N ASN A 37 -19.20 -17.50 -4.44
CA ASN A 37 -18.91 -17.93 -3.08
C ASN A 37 -18.21 -19.30 -3.03
N ASP A 38 -18.72 -20.29 -3.78
CA ASP A 38 -18.28 -21.67 -3.65
C ASP A 38 -16.95 -21.94 -4.34
N HIS A 39 -16.63 -21.15 -5.39
CA HIS A 39 -15.41 -21.31 -6.15
C HIS A 39 -14.43 -20.14 -5.96
N VAL A 40 -14.86 -18.89 -6.19
CA VAL A 40 -13.95 -17.75 -6.13
C VAL A 40 -13.54 -17.44 -4.70
N ASN A 41 -14.48 -17.45 -3.75
CA ASN A 41 -14.23 -17.20 -2.34
C ASN A 41 -13.83 -18.45 -1.53
N MET A 42 -13.59 -19.58 -2.20
CA MET A 42 -13.22 -20.84 -1.55
C MET A 42 -12.01 -20.65 -0.62
N SER A 43 -12.10 -21.20 0.59
CA SER A 43 -11.05 -21.11 1.63
C SER A 43 -10.76 -19.69 2.13
N GLN A 44 -11.66 -18.73 1.90
CA GLN A 44 -11.51 -17.34 2.25
C GLN A 44 -12.74 -16.81 2.99
N SER A 45 -12.56 -15.65 3.61
CA SER A 45 -13.64 -14.84 4.21
C SER A 45 -13.40 -13.37 3.87
N SER A 46 -14.43 -12.54 3.93
CA SER A 46 -14.24 -11.09 3.89
C SER A 46 -13.41 -10.59 5.09
N ASN A 47 -13.42 -11.35 6.20
CA ASN A 47 -12.72 -10.98 7.43
C ASN A 47 -11.19 -11.15 7.33
N ASP A 48 -10.69 -11.97 6.44
CA ASP A 48 -9.25 -12.10 6.16
C ASP A 48 -8.84 -11.44 4.84
N THR A 49 -9.66 -11.53 3.80
CA THR A 49 -9.32 -11.02 2.47
C THR A 49 -9.32 -9.49 2.41
N TYR A 50 -10.33 -8.83 3.01
CA TYR A 50 -10.41 -7.37 2.94
C TYR A 50 -9.29 -6.67 3.73
N PRO A 51 -8.97 -7.03 4.99
CA PRO A 51 -7.80 -6.47 5.66
C PRO A 51 -6.48 -6.79 4.96
N THR A 52 -6.35 -7.97 4.36
CA THR A 52 -5.19 -8.29 3.51
C THR A 52 -5.06 -7.32 2.35
N ALA A 53 -6.14 -7.02 1.63
CA ALA A 53 -6.14 -6.03 0.56
C ALA A 53 -5.78 -4.63 1.04
N MET A 54 -6.25 -4.22 2.24
CA MET A 54 -5.87 -2.95 2.86
C MET A 54 -4.37 -2.88 3.16
N HIS A 55 -3.80 -3.93 3.74
CA HIS A 55 -2.37 -4.01 4.04
C HIS A 55 -1.53 -3.91 2.78
N ILE A 56 -1.89 -4.64 1.73
CA ILE A 56 -1.20 -4.59 0.44
C ILE A 56 -1.26 -3.17 -0.14
N ALA A 57 -2.44 -2.57 -0.21
CA ALA A 57 -2.61 -1.22 -0.76
C ALA A 57 -1.80 -0.17 0.02
N CYS A 58 -1.80 -0.24 1.36
CA CYS A 58 -1.00 0.65 2.20
C CYS A 58 0.50 0.45 1.97
N ALA A 59 0.97 -0.79 1.91
CA ALA A 59 2.39 -1.09 1.69
C ALA A 59 2.87 -0.59 0.33
N GLU A 60 2.09 -0.79 -0.73
CA GLU A 60 2.37 -0.29 -2.08
C GLU A 60 2.46 1.24 -2.12
N GLU A 61 1.48 1.95 -1.55
CA GLU A 61 1.47 3.42 -1.50
C GLU A 61 2.62 3.99 -0.66
N ILE A 62 2.95 3.36 0.47
CA ILE A 62 4.09 3.78 1.29
C ILE A 62 5.40 3.59 0.51
N HIS A 63 5.59 2.43 -0.10
CA HIS A 63 6.84 2.11 -0.80
C HIS A 63 7.03 2.93 -2.07
N HIS A 64 5.99 3.04 -2.91
CA HIS A 64 6.10 3.64 -4.23
C HIS A 64 5.87 5.15 -4.27
N ARG A 65 5.15 5.71 -3.29
CA ARG A 65 4.80 7.14 -3.30
C ARG A 65 5.28 7.89 -2.07
N LEU A 66 4.96 7.42 -0.86
CA LEU A 66 5.24 8.19 0.36
C LEU A 66 6.75 8.27 0.65
N LEU A 67 7.45 7.14 0.71
CA LEU A 67 8.89 7.14 1.02
C LEU A 67 9.73 7.88 -0.02
N PRO A 68 9.52 7.72 -1.33
CA PRO A 68 10.20 8.55 -2.35
C PRO A 68 9.94 10.05 -2.18
N ALA A 69 8.69 10.46 -1.92
CA ALA A 69 8.35 11.86 -1.71
C ALA A 69 9.02 12.44 -0.46
N LEU A 70 9.05 11.69 0.65
CA LEU A 70 9.74 12.11 1.88
C LEU A 70 11.25 12.20 1.68
N ARG A 71 11.87 11.26 0.95
CA ARG A 71 13.29 11.33 0.62
C ARG A 71 13.62 12.55 -0.25
N HIS A 72 12.76 12.88 -1.20
CA HIS A 72 12.88 14.10 -2.01
C HIS A 72 12.80 15.36 -1.14
N LEU A 73 11.81 15.44 -0.24
CA LEU A 73 11.64 16.55 0.69
C LEU A 73 12.86 16.69 1.61
N HIS A 74 13.34 15.57 2.17
CA HIS A 74 14.55 15.54 3.01
C HIS A 74 15.76 16.13 2.26
N ALA A 75 16.01 15.66 1.03
CA ALA A 75 17.12 16.14 0.22
C ALA A 75 17.03 17.64 -0.08
N ALA A 76 15.83 18.15 -0.38
CA ALA A 76 15.60 19.57 -0.62
C ALA A 76 15.85 20.43 0.63
N LEU A 77 15.39 19.98 1.81
CA LEU A 77 15.62 20.67 3.09
C LEU A 77 17.09 20.65 3.48
N ASP A 78 17.78 19.53 3.33
CA ASP A 78 19.21 19.38 3.62
C ASP A 78 20.07 20.27 2.71
N ALA A 79 19.75 20.33 1.43
CA ALA A 79 20.41 21.23 0.50
C ALA A 79 20.24 22.71 0.90
N LYS A 80 19.04 23.10 1.36
CA LYS A 80 18.80 24.46 1.87
C LYS A 80 19.53 24.72 3.18
N ALA A 81 19.58 23.75 4.10
CA ALA A 81 20.33 23.85 5.34
C ALA A 81 21.81 24.15 5.07
N LYS A 82 22.41 23.46 4.11
CA LYS A 82 23.81 23.68 3.68
C LYS A 82 24.02 25.05 3.01
N ALA A 83 23.15 25.40 2.08
CA ALA A 83 23.24 26.67 1.32
C ALA A 83 23.08 27.90 2.21
N TRP A 84 22.27 27.81 3.26
CA TRP A 84 21.93 28.95 4.14
C TRP A 84 22.61 28.90 5.51
N ALA A 85 23.67 28.11 5.66
CA ALA A 85 24.43 27.97 6.90
C ALA A 85 25.05 29.28 7.41
N HIS A 86 25.28 30.24 6.52
CA HIS A 86 25.87 31.55 6.84
C HIS A 86 24.82 32.66 7.08
N ILE A 87 23.54 32.43 6.82
CA ILE A 87 22.50 33.45 6.95
C ILE A 87 22.03 33.50 8.42
N ILE A 88 22.36 34.59 9.10
CA ILE A 88 21.96 34.82 10.49
C ILE A 88 20.51 35.33 10.52
N LYS A 89 19.72 34.76 11.41
CA LYS A 89 18.35 35.20 11.70
C LYS A 89 18.09 35.20 13.21
N ILE A 90 17.02 35.88 13.62
CA ILE A 90 16.57 35.80 15.01
C ILE A 90 15.87 34.45 15.28
N GLY A 91 16.15 33.81 16.40
CA GLY A 91 15.38 32.71 16.92
C GLY A 91 14.11 33.18 17.58
N ARG A 92 13.16 32.28 17.82
CA ARG A 92 11.91 32.58 18.53
C ARG A 92 11.57 31.48 19.53
N THR A 93 11.17 31.91 20.73
CA THR A 93 10.59 31.05 21.76
C THR A 93 9.32 31.74 22.28
N HIS A 94 8.26 31.00 22.56
CA HIS A 94 6.98 31.56 22.99
C HIS A 94 6.47 32.71 22.08
N THR A 95 6.70 32.62 20.77
CA THR A 95 6.38 33.65 19.78
C THR A 95 7.12 34.99 19.93
N GLN A 96 8.09 35.07 20.82
CA GLN A 96 8.95 36.24 21.08
C GLN A 96 10.33 36.05 20.48
N ASP A 97 11.00 37.16 20.20
CA ASP A 97 12.39 37.16 19.74
C ASP A 97 13.30 36.57 20.82
N ALA A 98 14.19 35.68 20.42
CA ALA A 98 15.14 34.98 21.28
C ALA A 98 16.56 35.14 20.76
N THR A 99 17.44 34.20 21.07
CA THR A 99 18.84 34.22 20.63
C THR A 99 18.96 34.01 19.13
N PRO A 100 19.96 34.62 18.46
CA PRO A 100 20.23 34.40 17.03
C PRO A 100 20.64 32.94 16.75
N LEU A 101 20.28 32.47 15.56
CA LEU A 101 20.76 31.22 14.94
C LEU A 101 20.92 31.45 13.44
N THR A 102 21.44 30.47 12.73
CA THR A 102 21.47 30.52 11.28
C THR A 102 20.20 29.91 10.68
N LEU A 103 19.81 30.40 9.50
CA LEU A 103 18.70 29.81 8.74
C LEU A 103 19.01 28.35 8.37
N GLY A 104 20.30 28.04 8.10
CA GLY A 104 20.74 26.66 7.90
C GLY A 104 20.51 25.77 9.10
N GLN A 105 20.73 26.25 10.34
CA GLN A 105 20.43 25.51 11.57
C GLN A 105 18.94 25.20 11.70
N GLU A 106 18.06 26.16 11.39
CA GLU A 106 16.62 25.94 11.43
C GLU A 106 16.20 24.86 10.43
N PHE A 107 16.66 24.96 9.17
CA PHE A 107 16.36 23.98 8.14
C PHE A 107 16.96 22.60 8.42
N SER A 108 18.11 22.52 9.10
CA SER A 108 18.68 21.24 9.51
C SER A 108 17.78 20.50 10.50
N GLY A 109 17.10 21.25 11.38
CA GLY A 109 16.07 20.70 12.27
C GLY A 109 14.90 20.08 11.49
N TYR A 110 14.40 20.76 10.45
CA TYR A 110 13.33 20.23 9.59
C TYR A 110 13.78 19.00 8.81
N ALA A 111 14.99 19.03 8.24
CA ALA A 111 15.58 17.88 7.57
C ALA A 111 15.66 16.65 8.52
N MET A 112 16.12 16.85 9.75
CA MET A 112 16.20 15.79 10.76
C MET A 112 14.81 15.23 11.12
N GLN A 113 13.78 16.07 11.22
CA GLN A 113 12.42 15.62 11.49
C GLN A 113 11.91 14.70 10.37
N VAL A 114 12.16 15.06 9.09
CA VAL A 114 11.78 14.22 7.95
C VAL A 114 12.57 12.91 7.93
N ALA A 115 13.89 12.96 8.18
CA ALA A 115 14.73 11.75 8.29
C ALA A 115 14.20 10.78 9.36
N ASN A 116 13.85 11.32 10.53
CA ASN A 116 13.26 10.54 11.61
C ASN A 116 11.87 9.99 11.25
N ALA A 117 11.06 10.73 10.48
CA ALA A 117 9.77 10.26 9.99
C ALA A 117 9.94 9.06 9.03
N ILE A 118 10.87 9.15 8.07
CA ILE A 118 11.20 8.05 7.16
C ILE A 118 11.57 6.79 7.95
N ARG A 119 12.51 6.91 8.91
CA ARG A 119 12.94 5.78 9.73
C ARG A 119 11.79 5.14 10.52
N ARG A 120 10.88 5.95 11.09
CA ARG A 120 9.70 5.43 11.80
C ARG A 120 8.74 4.70 10.88
N ILE A 121 8.49 5.22 9.69
CA ILE A 121 7.63 4.57 8.68
C ILE A 121 8.27 3.24 8.24
N GLU A 122 9.55 3.23 7.91
CA GLU A 122 10.26 2.01 7.52
C GLU A 122 10.23 0.94 8.63
N ALA A 123 10.33 1.36 9.89
CA ALA A 123 10.26 0.44 11.03
C ALA A 123 8.88 -0.22 11.22
N THR A 124 7.80 0.37 10.72
CA THR A 124 6.45 -0.24 10.79
C THR A 124 6.15 -1.21 9.65
N MET A 125 6.96 -1.21 8.58
CA MET A 125 6.70 -2.03 7.41
C MET A 125 6.66 -3.54 7.68
N PRO A 126 7.55 -4.12 8.53
CA PRO A 126 7.48 -5.55 8.82
C PRO A 126 6.15 -6.00 9.43
N ASP A 127 5.56 -5.18 10.29
CA ASP A 127 4.25 -5.49 10.90
C ASP A 127 3.12 -5.29 9.88
N LEU A 128 3.20 -4.25 9.06
CA LEU A 128 2.22 -4.00 7.99
C LEU A 128 2.21 -5.13 6.95
N MET A 129 3.34 -5.79 6.71
CA MET A 129 3.45 -6.91 5.78
C MET A 129 2.88 -8.23 6.31
N GLN A 130 2.47 -8.30 7.58
CA GLN A 130 1.78 -9.46 8.11
C GLN A 130 0.33 -9.46 7.62
N LEU A 131 -0.08 -10.55 6.95
CA LEU A 131 -1.39 -10.64 6.31
C LEU A 131 -2.34 -11.51 7.12
N ALA A 132 -3.62 -11.13 7.15
CA ALA A 132 -4.68 -11.91 7.76
C ALA A 132 -5.12 -13.12 6.90
N GLN A 133 -4.72 -13.15 5.62
CA GLN A 133 -5.17 -14.15 4.65
C GLN A 133 -4.83 -15.57 5.07
N GLY A 134 -5.84 -16.43 5.07
CA GLY A 134 -5.77 -17.81 5.55
C GLY A 134 -6.34 -18.00 6.95
N GLY A 135 -6.58 -16.92 7.70
CA GLY A 135 -7.28 -16.97 8.99
C GLY A 135 -8.77 -17.27 8.87
N THR A 136 -9.33 -17.04 7.69
CA THR A 136 -10.76 -17.16 7.38
C THR A 136 -11.67 -16.28 8.27
N ALA A 137 -12.80 -16.77 8.74
CA ALA A 137 -13.80 -15.93 9.41
C ALA A 137 -13.36 -15.36 10.77
N VAL A 138 -12.61 -16.15 11.55
CA VAL A 138 -12.28 -15.82 12.96
C VAL A 138 -10.80 -16.02 13.31
N GLY A 139 -9.94 -16.19 12.31
CA GLY A 139 -8.50 -16.29 12.52
C GLY A 139 -7.99 -17.72 12.80
N THR A 140 -8.84 -18.73 12.76
CA THR A 140 -8.48 -20.13 13.05
C THR A 140 -8.15 -20.96 11.83
N GLY A 141 -8.33 -20.42 10.61
CA GLY A 141 -8.11 -21.14 9.36
C GLY A 141 -9.18 -22.20 9.05
N LEU A 142 -10.36 -22.09 9.65
CA LEU A 142 -11.46 -23.02 9.40
C LEU A 142 -11.81 -23.05 7.90
N ASN A 143 -11.91 -24.26 7.31
CA ASN A 143 -12.16 -24.51 5.88
C ASN A 143 -11.02 -24.08 4.94
N ALA A 144 -9.84 -23.72 5.44
CA ALA A 144 -8.67 -23.51 4.61
C ALA A 144 -7.80 -24.79 4.59
N PRO A 145 -7.26 -25.21 3.42
CA PRO A 145 -6.31 -26.31 3.34
C PRO A 145 -5.00 -25.97 4.09
N VAL A 146 -4.35 -26.98 4.63
CA VAL A 146 -3.03 -26.83 5.26
C VAL A 146 -2.03 -26.19 4.29
N GLY A 147 -1.32 -25.15 4.74
CA GLY A 147 -0.36 -24.41 3.93
C GLY A 147 -0.98 -23.39 2.96
N PHE A 148 -2.28 -23.12 3.07
CA PHE A 148 -2.96 -22.11 2.23
C PHE A 148 -2.43 -20.70 2.50
N ALA A 149 -2.32 -20.30 3.76
CA ALA A 149 -1.85 -18.96 4.16
C ALA A 149 -0.45 -18.66 3.61
N GLU A 150 0.49 -19.59 3.79
CA GLU A 150 1.88 -19.44 3.34
C GLU A 150 1.99 -19.37 1.81
N LYS A 151 1.22 -20.20 1.10
CA LYS A 151 1.20 -20.19 -0.37
C LYS A 151 0.62 -18.90 -0.93
N VAL A 152 -0.45 -18.38 -0.33
CA VAL A 152 -1.06 -17.13 -0.76
C VAL A 152 -0.13 -15.96 -0.46
N ALA A 153 0.46 -15.88 0.73
CA ALA A 153 1.42 -14.85 1.08
C ALA A 153 2.62 -14.83 0.12
N ALA A 154 3.21 -16.00 -0.18
CA ALA A 154 4.30 -16.13 -1.14
C ALA A 154 3.87 -15.67 -2.55
N ARG A 155 2.65 -15.99 -2.97
CA ARG A 155 2.13 -15.56 -4.27
C ARG A 155 1.93 -14.06 -4.35
N ILE A 156 1.36 -13.44 -3.31
CA ILE A 156 1.20 -11.99 -3.20
C ILE A 156 2.57 -11.31 -3.25
N ALA A 157 3.54 -11.76 -2.44
CA ALA A 157 4.88 -11.22 -2.46
C ALA A 157 5.53 -11.26 -3.86
N SER A 158 5.35 -12.36 -4.60
CA SER A 158 5.85 -12.48 -5.98
C SER A 158 5.19 -11.54 -6.97
N MET A 159 3.95 -11.13 -6.72
CA MET A 159 3.22 -10.17 -7.56
C MET A 159 3.65 -8.75 -7.27
N CYS A 160 3.77 -8.37 -5.99
CA CYS A 160 4.23 -7.05 -5.57
C CYS A 160 5.66 -6.76 -6.06
N VAL A 161 6.57 -7.73 -6.01
CA VAL A 161 7.93 -7.57 -6.56
C VAL A 161 7.92 -7.31 -8.07
N ARG A 162 6.98 -7.89 -8.81
CA ARG A 162 6.85 -7.62 -10.26
C ARG A 162 6.28 -6.24 -10.57
N SER A 163 5.48 -5.66 -9.70
CA SER A 163 4.96 -4.30 -9.86
C SER A 163 6.02 -3.23 -9.64
N THR A 164 7.18 -3.59 -9.06
CA THR A 164 8.33 -2.68 -8.86
C THR A 164 9.18 -2.44 -10.10
N SER A 165 8.96 -3.18 -11.20
CA SER A 165 9.58 -2.87 -12.49
C SER A 165 8.97 -1.57 -13.04
N PRO A 166 9.78 -0.60 -13.49
CA PRO A 166 9.25 0.62 -14.09
C PRO A 166 8.32 0.22 -15.25
N ARG A 167 7.07 0.68 -15.22
CA ARG A 167 6.20 0.57 -16.39
C ARG A 167 6.89 1.31 -17.52
N ASN A 168 7.28 0.59 -18.55
CA ASN A 168 7.62 1.25 -19.80
C ASN A 168 6.33 1.87 -20.35
N ASP A 169 6.21 3.19 -20.23
CA ASP A 169 5.11 4.00 -20.79
C ASP A 169 5.16 4.06 -22.33
N THR A 170 5.61 2.99 -22.98
CA THR A 170 5.69 2.90 -24.45
C THR A 170 4.44 2.29 -25.09
N ASP A 171 3.47 1.80 -24.31
CA ASP A 171 2.20 1.31 -24.83
C ASP A 171 1.11 2.42 -24.77
N GLY A 172 1.33 3.48 -25.53
CA GLY A 172 0.29 4.42 -25.87
C GLY A 172 -0.78 3.74 -26.74
N PRO A 173 -2.10 4.08 -26.60
CA PRO A 173 -3.15 3.49 -27.40
C PRO A 173 -2.88 3.80 -28.87
N GLY A 174 -2.63 2.74 -29.66
CA GLY A 174 -2.48 2.84 -31.10
C GLY A 174 -3.67 3.57 -31.69
N ARG A 175 -3.42 4.73 -32.30
CA ARG A 175 -4.39 5.38 -33.18
C ARG A 175 -4.51 4.52 -34.42
N SER A 176 -5.64 3.83 -34.57
CA SER A 176 -6.07 3.29 -35.86
C SER A 176 -6.61 4.43 -36.70
N SER A 177 -5.93 4.66 -37.81
CA SER A 177 -6.42 5.44 -38.98
C SER A 177 -7.60 4.75 -39.65
#